data_0327db6896cba20573e51ce9c6c7bcb9
#
_entry.id   0327db6896cba20573e51ce9c6c7bcb9
#
_cell.length_a   1.000
_cell.length_b   1.000
_cell.length_c   1.000
_cell.angle_alpha   90.00
_cell.angle_beta   90.00
_cell.angle_gamma   90.00
#
_symmetry.space_group_name_H-M   'P 1'
#
loop_
_entity.id
_entity.type
_entity.pdbx_description
1 polymer ?
#
loop_
_entity_poly.entity_id
_entity_poly.type
_entity_poly.pdbx_seq_one_letter_code
_entity_poly.pdbx_strand_id
1 'polypeptide(L)'
;IKSVLVDEVVPGKHVNLVFQATVMAGAGELVIKAMEDTWHKKKGGYVLVVEGAIPTLGRGQYGSIGEDHDGKPRAIATRVEALGRDALAVLALGTCASFGGIPAAHPNPTKCVPVSQFFKSKNIATPLVNIPGCPPHPDWFVGTVASVLIGGLPKASDLDELLRPKAFYEHLIHENCPRRAYYDEQKFAK
;
A
#
# COMPACT_ATOMS: atom_id res chain seq x y z
N ILE A 1 -9.31 -9.08 3.81
CA ILE A 1 -9.04 -9.56 2.43
C ILE A 1 -10.23 -10.37 1.92
N LYS A 2 -10.69 -11.43 2.63
CA LYS A 2 -11.85 -12.23 2.20
C LYS A 2 -13.05 -11.35 1.88
N SER A 3 -13.38 -10.42 2.75
CA SER A 3 -14.52 -9.51 2.60
C SER A 3 -14.44 -8.62 1.34
N VAL A 4 -13.23 -8.29 0.88
CA VAL A 4 -13.02 -7.45 -0.33
C VAL A 4 -12.98 -8.27 -1.61
N LEU A 5 -12.45 -9.50 -1.53
CA LEU A 5 -12.15 -10.32 -2.71
C LEU A 5 -13.24 -11.38 -3.00
N VAL A 6 -13.91 -11.86 -1.97
CA VAL A 6 -14.88 -12.97 -2.07
C VAL A 6 -16.28 -12.49 -1.76
N ASP A 7 -16.44 -11.75 -0.66
CA ASP A 7 -17.72 -11.17 -0.27
C ASP A 7 -17.83 -9.79 -0.91
N GLU A 8 -18.92 -9.43 -1.53
CA GLU A 8 -19.15 -8.09 -2.04
C GLU A 8 -19.26 -7.09 -0.88
N VAL A 9 -18.15 -6.43 -0.52
CA VAL A 9 -18.18 -5.34 0.49
C VAL A 9 -19.10 -4.21 0.05
N VAL A 10 -19.15 -3.98 -1.27
CA VAL A 10 -20.07 -3.04 -1.90
C VAL A 10 -20.90 -3.83 -2.92
N PRO A 11 -22.22 -3.94 -2.77
CA PRO A 11 -23.07 -4.69 -3.67
C PRO A 11 -22.85 -4.29 -5.14
N GLY A 12 -22.67 -5.28 -6.01
CA GLY A 12 -22.41 -5.08 -7.43
C GLY A 12 -21.01 -4.58 -7.80
N LYS A 13 -20.09 -4.50 -6.82
CA LYS A 13 -18.71 -4.10 -7.03
C LYS A 13 -17.75 -5.22 -6.62
N HIS A 14 -16.92 -5.65 -7.53
CA HIS A 14 -15.91 -6.69 -7.30
C HIS A 14 -14.50 -6.11 -7.36
N VAL A 15 -13.62 -6.60 -6.49
CA VAL A 15 -12.19 -6.35 -6.56
C VAL A 15 -11.50 -7.61 -7.08
N ASN A 16 -10.84 -7.51 -8.21
CA ASN A 16 -10.04 -8.59 -8.75
C ASN A 16 -8.59 -8.46 -8.26
N LEU A 17 -8.14 -9.38 -7.43
CA LEU A 17 -6.76 -9.45 -6.99
C LEU A 17 -5.93 -10.14 -8.07
N VAL A 18 -5.19 -9.35 -8.84
CA VAL A 18 -4.38 -9.86 -9.96
C VAL A 18 -3.03 -10.40 -9.51
N PHE A 19 -2.41 -9.71 -8.57
CA PHE A 19 -1.09 -10.07 -8.07
C PHE A 19 -0.99 -9.84 -6.56
N GLN A 20 -0.61 -10.87 -5.82
CA GLN A 20 -0.24 -10.79 -4.41
C GLN A 20 0.61 -12.03 -4.06
N ALA A 21 1.89 -11.82 -3.85
CA ALA A 21 2.88 -12.89 -3.74
C ALA A 21 2.61 -13.90 -2.61
N THR A 22 1.92 -13.50 -1.53
CA THR A 22 1.71 -14.35 -0.36
C THR A 22 0.50 -15.28 -0.49
N VAL A 23 -0.52 -14.93 -1.29
CA VAL A 23 -1.79 -15.68 -1.35
C VAL A 23 -2.08 -16.31 -2.71
N MET A 24 -1.37 -15.92 -3.75
CA MET A 24 -1.59 -16.50 -5.08
C MET A 24 -0.93 -17.88 -5.19
N ALA A 25 -1.59 -18.79 -5.91
CA ALA A 25 -1.10 -20.16 -6.10
C ALA A 25 0.01 -20.24 -7.18
N GLY A 26 0.09 -19.25 -8.06
CA GLY A 26 1.09 -19.21 -9.12
C GLY A 26 2.47 -18.77 -8.64
N ALA A 27 3.50 -19.08 -9.40
CA ALA A 27 4.88 -18.67 -9.14
C ALA A 27 5.62 -18.34 -10.44
N GLY A 28 6.78 -17.67 -10.32
CA GLY A 28 7.68 -17.37 -11.42
C GLY A 28 7.06 -16.51 -12.52
N GLU A 29 7.37 -16.82 -13.77
CA GLU A 29 6.95 -16.04 -14.94
C GLU A 29 5.43 -15.91 -15.09
N LEU A 30 4.67 -16.91 -14.68
CA LEU A 30 3.20 -16.88 -14.79
C LEU A 30 2.59 -15.71 -14.02
N VAL A 31 3.05 -15.47 -12.80
CA VAL A 31 2.52 -14.38 -11.95
C VAL A 31 3.07 -13.03 -12.37
N ILE A 32 4.32 -12.98 -12.82
CA ILE A 32 4.91 -11.78 -13.39
C ILE A 32 4.15 -11.36 -14.65
N LYS A 33 3.83 -12.32 -15.51
CA LYS A 33 3.01 -12.07 -16.71
C LYS A 33 1.62 -11.51 -16.36
N ALA A 34 0.96 -12.03 -15.34
CA ALA A 34 -0.34 -11.51 -14.90
C ALA A 34 -0.27 -10.04 -14.47
N MET A 35 0.79 -9.68 -13.75
CA MET A 35 1.07 -8.30 -13.35
C MET A 35 1.36 -7.40 -14.56
N GLU A 36 2.21 -7.85 -15.49
CA GLU A 36 2.57 -7.11 -16.71
C GLU A 36 1.37 -6.97 -17.66
N ASP A 37 0.59 -8.02 -17.86
CA ASP A 37 -0.64 -7.96 -18.64
C ASP A 37 -1.62 -6.92 -18.06
N THR A 38 -1.73 -6.83 -16.75
CA THR A 38 -2.57 -5.81 -16.09
C THR A 38 -2.00 -4.41 -16.33
N TRP A 39 -0.70 -4.24 -16.14
CA TRP A 39 -0.04 -2.96 -16.41
C TRP A 39 -0.27 -2.49 -17.84
N HIS A 40 -0.06 -3.35 -18.84
CA HIS A 40 -0.18 -2.97 -20.24
C HIS A 40 -1.62 -2.81 -20.72
N LYS A 41 -2.54 -3.68 -20.25
CA LYS A 41 -3.93 -3.74 -20.74
C LYS A 41 -4.93 -2.89 -19.93
N LYS A 42 -4.54 -2.47 -18.71
CA LYS A 42 -5.45 -1.81 -17.75
C LYS A 42 -4.90 -0.48 -17.22
N LYS A 43 -4.15 0.26 -18.05
CA LYS A 43 -3.63 1.59 -17.67
C LYS A 43 -4.75 2.49 -17.15
N GLY A 44 -4.54 3.11 -15.98
CA GLY A 44 -5.57 3.91 -15.31
C GLY A 44 -6.76 3.13 -14.74
N GLY A 45 -6.78 1.79 -14.85
CA GLY A 45 -7.89 0.94 -14.41
C GLY A 45 -7.53 -0.02 -13.28
N TYR A 46 -6.38 0.12 -12.63
CA TYR A 46 -5.98 -0.69 -11.48
C TYR A 46 -5.47 0.17 -10.33
N VAL A 47 -5.59 -0.33 -9.13
CA VAL A 47 -4.98 0.24 -7.92
C VAL A 47 -3.72 -0.56 -7.60
N LEU A 48 -2.60 0.15 -7.45
CA LEU A 48 -1.35 -0.46 -6.99
C LEU A 48 -1.28 -0.39 -5.46
N VAL A 49 -1.12 -1.53 -4.81
CA VAL A 49 -0.82 -1.59 -3.38
C VAL A 49 0.65 -1.90 -3.20
N VAL A 50 1.36 -1.02 -2.50
CA VAL A 50 2.79 -1.18 -2.19
C VAL A 50 2.93 -1.47 -0.71
N GLU A 51 3.53 -2.61 -0.37
CA GLU A 51 3.90 -3.00 0.98
C GLU A 51 5.43 -2.98 1.10
N GLY A 52 5.93 -2.43 2.20
CA GLY A 52 7.38 -2.29 2.42
C GLY A 52 7.97 -0.98 1.89
N ALA A 53 9.13 -0.58 2.39
CA ALA A 53 9.89 0.55 1.88
C ALA A 53 10.65 0.17 0.60
N ILE A 54 10.87 1.14 -0.28
CA ILE A 54 11.47 0.90 -1.60
C ILE A 54 12.98 1.08 -1.51
N PRO A 55 13.80 0.01 -1.69
CA PRO A 55 15.24 0.13 -1.75
C PRO A 55 15.66 0.78 -3.08
N THR A 56 16.42 1.86 -3.00
CA THR A 56 16.87 2.60 -4.20
C THR A 56 18.32 2.30 -4.59
N LEU A 57 19.05 1.57 -3.75
CA LEU A 57 20.43 1.15 -4.01
C LEU A 57 20.46 -0.28 -4.55
N GLY A 58 21.55 -0.64 -5.26
CA GLY A 58 21.87 -2.03 -5.61
C GLY A 58 21.17 -2.60 -6.83
N ARG A 59 20.47 -1.80 -7.62
CA ARG A 59 19.84 -2.22 -8.90
C ARG A 59 19.03 -3.52 -8.82
N GLY A 60 18.28 -3.73 -7.72
CA GLY A 60 17.51 -4.95 -7.46
C GLY A 60 18.14 -5.92 -6.47
N GLN A 61 19.40 -5.74 -6.10
CA GLN A 61 20.10 -6.59 -5.12
C GLN A 61 19.38 -6.66 -3.76
N TYR A 62 18.74 -5.58 -3.34
CA TYR A 62 18.05 -5.48 -2.04
C TYR A 62 16.53 -5.61 -2.14
N GLY A 63 16.03 -5.88 -3.33
CA GLY A 63 14.61 -6.12 -3.57
C GLY A 63 14.33 -6.24 -5.05
N SER A 64 13.85 -7.42 -5.46
CA SER A 64 13.51 -7.72 -6.84
C SER A 64 12.16 -8.39 -6.93
N ILE A 65 11.52 -8.26 -8.08
CA ILE A 65 10.29 -8.96 -8.43
C ILE A 65 10.36 -9.40 -9.90
N GLY A 66 10.48 -10.70 -10.08
CA GLY A 66 10.72 -11.31 -11.39
C GLY A 66 12.13 -11.05 -11.92
N GLU A 67 12.37 -11.57 -13.10
CA GLU A 67 13.61 -11.48 -13.84
C GLU A 67 13.38 -10.82 -15.20
N ASP A 68 14.43 -10.34 -15.83
CA ASP A 68 14.43 -9.95 -17.23
C ASP A 68 14.68 -11.15 -18.16
N HIS A 69 14.70 -10.93 -19.47
CA HIS A 69 14.94 -11.99 -20.45
C HIS A 69 16.32 -12.64 -20.33
N ASP A 70 17.27 -11.98 -19.66
CA ASP A 70 18.61 -12.49 -19.41
C ASP A 70 18.73 -13.22 -18.07
N GLY A 71 17.61 -13.43 -17.36
CA GLY A 71 17.58 -14.04 -16.02
C GLY A 71 18.11 -13.15 -14.91
N LYS A 72 18.24 -11.84 -15.14
CA LYS A 72 18.69 -10.90 -14.10
C LYS A 72 17.52 -10.41 -13.25
N PRO A 73 17.70 -10.33 -11.91
CA PRO A 73 16.66 -9.83 -11.02
C PRO A 73 16.22 -8.41 -11.42
N ARG A 74 14.93 -8.20 -11.58
CA ARG A 74 14.35 -6.88 -11.86
C ARG A 74 14.05 -6.15 -10.57
N ALA A 75 14.68 -5.00 -10.37
CA ALA A 75 14.53 -4.20 -9.16
C ALA A 75 13.05 -3.86 -8.88
N ILE A 76 12.62 -4.03 -7.62
CA ILE A 76 11.27 -3.64 -7.19
C ILE A 76 11.01 -2.15 -7.46
N ALA A 77 12.01 -1.29 -7.28
CA ALA A 77 11.92 0.13 -7.56
C ALA A 77 11.51 0.40 -9.02
N THR A 78 12.07 -0.33 -10.00
CA THR A 78 11.69 -0.20 -11.41
C THR A 78 10.24 -0.63 -11.66
N ARG A 79 9.79 -1.70 -10.99
CA ARG A 79 8.40 -2.16 -11.08
C ARG A 79 7.43 -1.17 -10.46
N VAL A 80 7.73 -0.67 -9.27
CA VAL A 80 6.90 0.33 -8.59
C VAL A 80 6.84 1.63 -9.40
N GLU A 81 7.95 2.05 -10.02
CA GLU A 81 7.96 3.21 -10.91
C GLU A 81 7.02 3.02 -12.11
N ALA A 82 7.16 1.92 -12.82
CA ALA A 82 6.38 1.63 -14.02
C ALA A 82 4.88 1.49 -13.72
N LEU A 83 4.54 0.62 -12.75
CA LEU A 83 3.15 0.40 -12.35
C LEU A 83 2.54 1.64 -11.70
N GLY A 84 3.31 2.36 -10.88
CA GLY A 84 2.84 3.55 -10.20
C GLY A 84 2.47 4.69 -11.14
N ARG A 85 3.18 4.86 -12.26
CA ARG A 85 2.85 5.90 -13.27
C ARG A 85 1.51 5.68 -13.94
N ASP A 86 1.17 4.42 -14.20
CA ASP A 86 -0.01 4.04 -14.98
C ASP A 86 -1.19 3.57 -14.09
N ALA A 87 -1.06 3.60 -12.77
CA ALA A 87 -2.12 3.24 -11.84
C ALA A 87 -3.21 4.33 -11.75
N LEU A 88 -4.43 3.93 -11.44
CA LEU A 88 -5.52 4.84 -11.05
C LEU A 88 -5.19 5.55 -9.73
N ALA A 89 -4.67 4.79 -8.78
CA ALA A 89 -4.21 5.26 -7.48
C ALA A 89 -3.19 4.27 -6.89
N VAL A 90 -2.46 4.73 -5.88
CA VAL A 90 -1.52 3.91 -5.13
C VAL A 90 -1.86 3.94 -3.65
N LEU A 91 -1.91 2.77 -3.02
CA LEU A 91 -2.05 2.62 -1.58
C LEU A 91 -0.71 2.18 -1.01
N ALA A 92 -0.11 3.00 -0.15
CA ALA A 92 1.08 2.64 0.61
C ALA A 92 0.63 1.95 1.91
N LEU A 93 0.67 0.62 1.91
CA LEU A 93 0.17 -0.20 3.00
C LEU A 93 1.29 -0.49 4.01
N GLY A 94 1.04 -0.10 5.24
CA GLY A 94 1.99 -0.26 6.35
C GLY A 94 2.94 0.92 6.52
N THR A 95 3.54 1.02 7.69
CA THR A 95 4.45 2.12 8.07
C THR A 95 5.69 2.20 7.18
N CYS A 96 6.19 1.06 6.72
CA CYS A 96 7.36 1.03 5.84
C CYS A 96 7.07 1.66 4.47
N ALA A 97 5.95 1.32 3.85
CA ALA A 97 5.54 1.91 2.57
C ALA A 97 5.15 3.39 2.73
N SER A 98 4.43 3.74 3.81
CA SER A 98 3.94 5.10 4.06
C SER A 98 5.06 6.08 4.46
N PHE A 99 5.98 5.65 5.33
CA PHE A 99 6.95 6.56 5.99
C PHE A 99 8.39 6.03 6.02
N GLY A 100 8.65 4.89 5.38
CA GLY A 100 9.97 4.27 5.36
C GLY A 100 10.20 3.23 6.46
N GLY A 101 9.63 3.44 7.66
CA GLY A 101 9.69 2.52 8.79
C GLY A 101 11.10 2.09 9.19
N ILE A 102 11.21 0.88 9.74
CA ILE A 102 12.50 0.29 10.16
C ILE A 102 13.52 0.20 9.01
N PRO A 103 13.15 -0.20 7.77
CA PRO A 103 14.13 -0.29 6.68
C PRO A 103 14.78 1.04 6.30
N ALA A 104 14.08 2.17 6.49
CA ALA A 104 14.61 3.50 6.21
C ALA A 104 15.30 4.16 7.41
N ALA A 105 15.27 3.54 8.59
CA ALA A 105 15.94 4.04 9.77
C ALA A 105 17.47 4.03 9.58
N HIS A 106 18.17 4.94 10.32
CA HIS A 106 19.63 4.98 10.32
C HIS A 106 20.24 3.63 10.75
N PRO A 107 21.26 3.12 10.04
CA PRO A 107 22.10 3.72 9.01
C PRO A 107 21.55 3.63 7.56
N ASN A 108 20.42 2.97 7.32
CA ASN A 108 19.77 2.80 6.01
C ASN A 108 20.77 2.39 4.89
N PRO A 109 21.40 1.23 4.97
CA PRO A 109 22.44 0.82 4.02
C PRO A 109 21.91 0.55 2.62
N THR A 110 20.61 0.27 2.49
CA THR A 110 19.94 -0.03 1.21
C THR A 110 19.30 1.20 0.56
N LYS A 111 19.37 2.36 1.24
CA LYS A 111 18.72 3.60 0.83
C LYS A 111 17.21 3.41 0.58
N CYS A 112 16.56 2.71 1.51
CA CYS A 112 15.11 2.56 1.50
C CYS A 112 14.41 3.89 1.71
N VAL A 113 13.33 4.11 0.95
CA VAL A 113 12.51 5.32 1.03
C VAL A 113 11.02 4.96 1.04
N PRO A 114 10.14 5.80 1.63
CA PRO A 114 8.69 5.62 1.48
C PRO A 114 8.22 5.90 0.05
N VAL A 115 7.03 5.40 -0.29
CA VAL A 115 6.44 5.55 -1.63
C VAL A 115 6.33 7.03 -2.03
N SER A 116 5.92 7.90 -1.11
CA SER A 116 5.78 9.35 -1.37
C SER A 116 7.09 10.01 -1.80
N GLN A 117 8.18 9.70 -1.11
CA GLN A 117 9.51 10.21 -1.46
C GLN A 117 10.02 9.63 -2.77
N PHE A 118 9.77 8.34 -3.01
CA PHE A 118 10.13 7.67 -4.26
C PHE A 118 9.39 8.32 -5.44
N PHE A 119 8.07 8.51 -5.33
CA PHE A 119 7.25 9.13 -6.37
C PHE A 119 7.69 10.57 -6.66
N LYS A 120 7.97 11.35 -5.60
CA LYS A 120 8.52 12.70 -5.77
C LYS A 120 9.84 12.70 -6.54
N SER A 121 10.76 11.77 -6.23
CA SER A 121 12.05 11.64 -6.91
C SER A 121 11.94 11.25 -8.39
N LYS A 122 10.83 10.61 -8.75
CA LYS A 122 10.53 10.10 -10.10
C LYS A 122 9.53 10.95 -10.88
N ASN A 123 9.08 12.07 -10.31
CA ASN A 123 8.02 12.91 -10.89
C ASN A 123 6.76 12.12 -11.26
N ILE A 124 6.29 11.27 -10.33
CA ILE A 124 5.05 10.51 -10.45
C ILE A 124 3.94 11.27 -9.73
N ALA A 125 2.90 11.64 -10.46
CA ALA A 125 1.77 12.43 -9.96
C ALA A 125 0.53 11.59 -9.60
N THR A 126 0.62 10.27 -9.66
CA THR A 126 -0.49 9.36 -9.34
C THR A 126 -0.96 9.57 -7.90
N PRO A 127 -2.27 9.65 -7.66
CA PRO A 127 -2.83 9.80 -6.32
C PRO A 127 -2.31 8.72 -5.36
N LEU A 128 -1.85 9.15 -4.18
CA LEU A 128 -1.28 8.28 -3.15
C LEU A 128 -2.08 8.40 -1.86
N VAL A 129 -2.40 7.26 -1.26
CA VAL A 129 -3.02 7.17 0.06
C VAL A 129 -2.12 6.33 0.97
N ASN A 130 -1.78 6.87 2.13
CA ASN A 130 -1.00 6.18 3.14
C ASN A 130 -1.91 5.47 4.15
N ILE A 131 -1.67 4.19 4.38
CA ILE A 131 -2.38 3.37 5.38
C ILE A 131 -1.32 2.81 6.34
N PRO A 132 -0.76 3.64 7.24
CA PRO A 132 0.30 3.21 8.15
C PRO A 132 -0.20 2.25 9.23
N GLY A 133 0.73 1.52 9.81
CA GLY A 133 0.58 0.53 10.85
C GLY A 133 1.63 -0.56 10.67
N CYS A 134 1.98 -1.31 11.72
CA CYS A 134 2.96 -2.40 11.64
C CYS A 134 2.49 -3.63 12.43
N PRO A 135 1.52 -4.38 11.83
CA PRO A 135 0.78 -4.11 10.59
C PRO A 135 -0.35 -3.07 10.77
N PRO A 136 -0.89 -2.50 9.68
CA PRO A 136 -2.09 -1.68 9.74
C PRO A 136 -3.31 -2.55 10.06
N HIS A 137 -4.33 -1.96 10.69
CA HIS A 137 -5.56 -2.69 10.96
C HIS A 137 -6.25 -3.08 9.64
N PRO A 138 -6.68 -4.34 9.47
CA PRO A 138 -7.33 -4.78 8.22
C PRO A 138 -8.53 -3.94 7.80
N ASP A 139 -9.33 -3.48 8.76
CA ASP A 139 -10.51 -2.65 8.49
C ASP A 139 -10.16 -1.27 7.92
N TRP A 140 -8.99 -0.73 8.22
CA TRP A 140 -8.54 0.53 7.63
C TRP A 140 -8.26 0.37 6.13
N PHE A 141 -7.66 -0.75 5.75
CA PHE A 141 -7.44 -1.08 4.34
C PHE A 141 -8.76 -1.38 3.62
N VAL A 142 -9.58 -2.25 4.19
CA VAL A 142 -10.89 -2.63 3.62
C VAL A 142 -11.81 -1.41 3.51
N GLY A 143 -11.89 -0.59 4.55
CA GLY A 143 -12.70 0.63 4.56
C GLY A 143 -12.22 1.67 3.55
N THR A 144 -10.89 1.82 3.37
CA THR A 144 -10.32 2.70 2.33
C THR A 144 -10.70 2.20 0.93
N VAL A 145 -10.54 0.90 0.66
CA VAL A 145 -10.94 0.32 -0.63
C VAL A 145 -12.43 0.46 -0.88
N ALA A 146 -13.27 0.16 0.13
CA ALA A 146 -14.71 0.32 0.03
C ALA A 146 -15.12 1.78 -0.26
N SER A 147 -14.48 2.73 0.40
CA SER A 147 -14.72 4.18 0.15
C SER A 147 -14.39 4.56 -1.29
N VAL A 148 -13.28 4.04 -1.83
CA VAL A 148 -12.90 4.26 -3.25
C VAL A 148 -13.92 3.63 -4.20
N LEU A 149 -14.44 2.44 -3.89
CA LEU A 149 -15.44 1.76 -4.72
C LEU A 149 -16.80 2.50 -4.74
N ILE A 150 -17.18 3.14 -3.64
CA ILE A 150 -18.46 3.85 -3.49
C ILE A 150 -18.35 5.27 -4.05
N GLY A 151 -17.37 6.03 -3.55
CA GLY A 151 -17.25 7.47 -3.77
C GLY A 151 -16.19 7.89 -4.78
N GLY A 152 -15.41 6.94 -5.31
CA GLY A 152 -14.23 7.24 -6.14
C GLY A 152 -12.98 7.55 -5.31
N LEU A 153 -11.97 8.12 -5.96
CA LEU A 153 -10.72 8.45 -5.29
C LEU A 153 -10.94 9.50 -4.19
N PRO A 154 -10.26 9.37 -3.03
CA PRO A 154 -10.41 10.33 -1.94
C PRO A 154 -9.96 11.73 -2.39
N LYS A 155 -10.73 12.73 -1.98
CA LYS A 155 -10.40 14.14 -2.20
C LYS A 155 -9.34 14.56 -1.18
N ALA A 156 -8.68 15.69 -1.44
CA ALA A 156 -7.72 16.25 -0.48
C ALA A 156 -8.35 16.53 0.90
N SER A 157 -9.65 16.83 0.95
CA SER A 157 -10.41 17.03 2.21
C SER A 157 -10.52 15.76 3.06
N ASP A 158 -10.50 14.60 2.44
CA ASP A 158 -10.71 13.29 3.07
C ASP A 158 -9.40 12.72 3.66
N LEU A 159 -8.28 13.34 3.30
CA LEU A 159 -6.95 12.98 3.74
C LEU A 159 -6.37 14.04 4.67
N ASP A 160 -5.52 13.62 5.59
CA ASP A 160 -4.71 14.52 6.40
C ASP A 160 -3.41 14.95 5.68
N GLU A 161 -2.57 15.75 6.34
CA GLU A 161 -1.31 16.25 5.82
C GLU A 161 -0.31 15.14 5.47
N LEU A 162 -0.49 13.95 6.04
CA LEU A 162 0.32 12.76 5.81
C LEU A 162 -0.30 11.81 4.78
N LEU A 163 -1.33 12.27 4.04
CA LEU A 163 -2.10 11.52 3.05
C LEU A 163 -2.79 10.28 3.64
N ARG A 164 -3.16 10.29 4.93
CA ARG A 164 -3.89 9.22 5.60
C ARG A 164 -5.39 9.51 5.57
N PRO A 165 -6.25 8.50 5.39
CA PRO A 165 -7.70 8.71 5.47
C PRO A 165 -8.12 9.21 6.86
N LYS A 166 -8.68 10.42 6.94
CA LYS A 166 -9.16 11.02 8.20
C LYS A 166 -10.14 10.11 8.94
N ALA A 167 -10.99 9.40 8.21
CA ALA A 167 -11.94 8.46 8.79
C ALA A 167 -11.31 7.44 9.76
N PHE A 168 -10.00 7.15 9.63
CA PHE A 168 -9.29 6.18 10.46
C PHE A 168 -8.18 6.78 11.30
N TYR A 169 -7.66 7.96 10.92
CA TYR A 169 -6.43 8.51 11.51
C TYR A 169 -6.60 9.90 12.13
N GLU A 170 -7.80 10.52 12.04
CA GLU A 170 -8.04 11.85 12.56
C GLU A 170 -8.05 11.89 14.09
N HIS A 171 -8.60 10.82 14.70
CA HIS A 171 -8.74 10.72 16.16
C HIS A 171 -7.62 9.90 16.79
N LEU A 172 -7.24 10.28 18.01
CA LEU A 172 -6.34 9.48 18.83
C LEU A 172 -7.05 8.20 19.30
N ILE A 173 -6.31 7.11 19.41
CA ILE A 173 -6.86 5.82 19.91
C ILE A 173 -7.52 6.02 21.27
N HIS A 174 -6.93 6.85 22.13
CA HIS A 174 -7.44 7.11 23.47
C HIS A 174 -8.79 7.88 23.47
N GLU A 175 -9.04 8.72 22.48
CA GLU A 175 -10.31 9.47 22.36
C GLU A 175 -11.51 8.54 22.15
N ASN A 176 -11.34 7.48 21.37
CA ASN A 176 -12.38 6.52 21.07
C ASN A 176 -12.25 5.20 21.87
N CYS A 177 -11.40 5.17 22.90
CA CYS A 177 -11.18 3.96 23.67
C CYS A 177 -12.40 3.68 24.59
N PRO A 178 -13.08 2.54 24.48
CA PRO A 178 -14.21 2.19 25.33
C PRO A 178 -13.81 2.03 26.81
N ARG A 179 -12.50 1.94 27.09
CA ARG A 179 -11.97 1.82 28.46
C ARG A 179 -11.44 3.16 29.00
N ARG A 180 -11.64 4.26 28.31
CA ARG A 180 -11.14 5.57 28.73
C ARG A 180 -11.63 5.95 30.12
N ALA A 181 -12.90 5.75 30.42
CA ALA A 181 -13.46 6.07 31.73
C ALA A 181 -12.75 5.34 32.88
N TYR A 182 -12.38 4.08 32.67
CA TYR A 182 -11.60 3.32 33.67
C TYR A 182 -10.19 3.90 33.84
N TYR A 183 -9.56 4.32 32.74
CA TYR A 183 -8.25 4.96 32.80
C TYR A 183 -8.31 6.30 33.54
N ASP A 184 -9.31 7.13 33.26
CA ASP A 184 -9.50 8.44 33.91
C ASP A 184 -9.75 8.27 35.42
N GLU A 185 -10.41 7.18 35.83
CA GLU A 185 -10.63 6.81 37.24
C GLU A 185 -9.45 6.04 37.86
N GLN A 186 -8.33 5.91 37.17
CA GLN A 186 -7.12 5.17 37.59
C GLN A 186 -7.38 3.66 37.90
N LYS A 187 -8.40 3.09 37.30
CA LYS A 187 -8.73 1.67 37.37
C LYS A 187 -8.00 0.88 36.29
N PHE A 188 -6.78 0.55 36.53
CA PHE A 188 -5.95 -0.22 35.60
C PHE A 188 -6.16 -1.74 35.81
N ALA A 189 -6.07 -2.50 34.68
CA ALA A 189 -5.99 -3.94 34.78
C ALA A 189 -4.62 -4.31 35.41
N LYS A 190 -4.67 -5.08 36.48
CA LYS A 190 -3.49 -5.60 37.18
C LYS A 190 -3.35 -7.09 36.90
#